data_a6a01f2d8d4cf54806002d8a7fee1601
#
_entry.id   a6a01f2d8d4cf54806002d8a7fee1601
#
_cell.length_a   1.000
_cell.length_b   1.000
_cell.length_c   1.000
_cell.angle_alpha   90.00
_cell.angle_beta   90.00
_cell.angle_gamma   90.00
#
_symmetry.space_group_name_H-M   'P 1'
#
loop_
_entity.id
_entity.type
_entity.pdbx_description
1 polymer ?
#
loop_
_entity_poly.entity_id
_entity_poly.type
_entity_poly.pdbx_seq_one_letter_code
_entity_poly.pdbx_strand_id
1 'polypeptide(L)'
;VELAASETPDLIVLDLMMPRLDGLEACTKIREFSQVPIIMLTAKSEDMDKLLGFEHGADDYLTKPFNILELKARIRALLRRAGTAKKQTPEQTLVCGHITLDRSSRSAFREDVPVDLTAKEFDLMELLMRNPNRVYSRETLLDAIWGYDVSSEIRTVDVHIRRLREKLEKNPAQPEHILTKWGVGYYFKY
;
A
#
# COMPACT_ATOMS: atom_id res chain seq x y z
N VAL A 1 14.20 -21.06 -12.17
CA VAL A 1 14.78 -21.80 -11.04
C VAL A 1 16.21 -21.31 -10.81
N GLU A 2 17.09 -21.36 -11.83
CA GLU A 2 18.50 -20.94 -11.74
C GLU A 2 18.66 -19.51 -11.17
N LEU A 3 17.91 -18.54 -11.70
CA LEU A 3 17.92 -17.16 -11.20
C LEU A 3 17.47 -17.06 -9.72
N ALA A 4 16.52 -17.86 -9.30
CA ALA A 4 16.08 -17.89 -7.91
C ALA A 4 17.18 -18.38 -6.95
N ALA A 5 18.04 -19.28 -7.42
CA ALA A 5 19.15 -19.79 -6.65
C ALA A 5 20.37 -18.83 -6.63
N SER A 6 20.66 -18.17 -7.77
CA SER A 6 21.85 -17.30 -7.89
C SER A 6 21.63 -15.89 -7.33
N GLU A 7 20.46 -15.31 -7.53
CA GLU A 7 20.21 -13.88 -7.23
C GLU A 7 19.58 -13.64 -5.84
N THR A 8 19.19 -14.69 -5.13
CA THR A 8 18.54 -14.61 -3.80
C THR A 8 17.48 -13.49 -3.74
N PRO A 9 16.43 -13.54 -4.58
CA PRO A 9 15.42 -12.48 -4.65
C PRO A 9 14.60 -12.41 -3.36
N ASP A 10 14.07 -11.22 -3.04
CA ASP A 10 13.17 -11.02 -1.92
C ASP A 10 11.73 -11.50 -2.21
N LEU A 11 11.35 -11.61 -3.49
CA LEU A 11 10.08 -12.12 -3.97
C LEU A 11 10.20 -12.56 -5.43
N ILE A 12 9.44 -13.57 -5.82
CA ILE A 12 9.36 -14.07 -7.20
C ILE A 12 7.95 -13.86 -7.74
N VAL A 13 7.86 -13.31 -8.95
CA VAL A 13 6.63 -13.32 -9.76
C VAL A 13 6.82 -14.36 -10.85
N LEU A 14 6.01 -15.42 -10.84
CA LEU A 14 6.17 -16.59 -11.66
C LEU A 14 4.96 -16.78 -12.58
N ASP A 15 5.19 -16.86 -13.88
CA ASP A 15 4.12 -17.18 -14.83
C ASP A 15 3.80 -18.67 -14.79
N LEU A 16 2.52 -19.03 -14.74
CA LEU A 16 2.08 -20.42 -14.83
C LEU A 16 2.42 -21.02 -16.20
N MET A 17 2.16 -20.24 -17.26
CA MET A 17 2.28 -20.69 -18.65
C MET A 17 3.65 -20.34 -19.22
N MET A 18 4.65 -21.14 -18.94
CA MET A 18 6.00 -20.99 -19.50
C MET A 18 6.37 -22.14 -20.46
N PRO A 19 7.13 -21.86 -21.55
CA PRO A 19 7.28 -22.81 -22.67
C PRO A 19 8.20 -24.02 -22.42
N ARG A 20 9.02 -24.01 -21.39
CA ARG A 20 10.01 -25.10 -21.11
C ARG A 20 9.73 -25.86 -19.84
N LEU A 21 9.40 -25.14 -18.81
CA LEU A 21 9.08 -25.64 -17.47
C LEU A 21 7.85 -24.89 -17.05
N ASP A 22 6.77 -25.55 -16.68
CA ASP A 22 5.59 -24.86 -16.23
C ASP A 22 5.80 -24.20 -14.85
N GLY A 23 4.95 -23.23 -14.52
CA GLY A 23 5.12 -22.45 -13.29
C GLY A 23 4.94 -23.28 -12.03
N LEU A 24 4.10 -24.31 -12.03
CA LEU A 24 3.89 -25.19 -10.86
C LEU A 24 5.13 -26.03 -10.59
N GLU A 25 5.71 -26.64 -11.63
CA GLU A 25 6.94 -27.40 -11.51
C GLU A 25 8.12 -26.52 -11.10
N ALA A 26 8.20 -25.30 -11.66
CA ALA A 26 9.21 -24.31 -11.27
C ALA A 26 9.06 -23.91 -9.80
N CYS A 27 7.82 -23.68 -9.33
CA CYS A 27 7.53 -23.37 -7.93
C CYS A 27 7.97 -24.47 -7.00
N THR A 28 7.61 -25.74 -7.30
CA THR A 28 8.02 -26.90 -6.52
C THR A 28 9.54 -27.01 -6.40
N LYS A 29 10.27 -26.86 -7.52
CA LYS A 29 11.73 -26.87 -7.52
C LYS A 29 12.35 -25.72 -6.71
N ILE A 30 11.76 -24.54 -6.75
CA ILE A 30 12.22 -23.40 -5.93
C ILE A 30 11.99 -23.69 -4.45
N ARG A 31 10.89 -24.33 -4.08
CA ARG A 31 10.60 -24.70 -2.69
C ARG A 31 11.55 -25.73 -2.09
N GLU A 32 12.25 -26.49 -2.89
CA GLU A 32 13.30 -27.41 -2.41
C GLU A 32 14.46 -26.69 -1.71
N PHE A 33 14.74 -25.42 -2.09
CA PHE A 33 15.88 -24.66 -1.55
C PHE A 33 15.53 -23.26 -1.03
N SER A 34 14.31 -22.74 -1.25
CA SER A 34 13.96 -21.37 -0.87
C SER A 34 12.53 -21.23 -0.38
N GLN A 35 12.36 -20.41 0.69
CA GLN A 35 11.06 -20.00 1.21
C GLN A 35 10.69 -18.57 0.76
N VAL A 36 11.34 -18.05 -0.26
CA VAL A 36 11.05 -16.74 -0.83
C VAL A 36 9.58 -16.65 -1.25
N PRO A 37 8.87 -15.54 -0.98
CA PRO A 37 7.48 -15.37 -1.42
C PRO A 37 7.35 -15.49 -2.95
N ILE A 38 6.35 -16.25 -3.41
CA ILE A 38 6.05 -16.46 -4.82
C ILE A 38 4.61 -16.03 -5.13
N ILE A 39 4.46 -15.09 -6.08
CA ILE A 39 3.18 -14.76 -6.71
C ILE A 39 3.10 -15.49 -8.04
N MET A 40 2.08 -16.33 -8.21
CA MET A 40 1.82 -17.02 -9.47
C MET A 40 0.92 -16.18 -10.39
N LEU A 41 1.33 -15.98 -11.64
CA LEU A 41 0.49 -15.35 -12.67
C LEU A 41 -0.24 -16.45 -13.47
N THR A 42 -1.57 -16.41 -13.50
CA THR A 42 -2.39 -17.38 -14.22
C THR A 42 -3.26 -16.73 -15.29
N ALA A 43 -3.54 -17.44 -16.39
CA ALA A 43 -4.43 -16.97 -17.44
C ALA A 43 -5.92 -17.25 -17.17
N LYS A 44 -6.24 -18.09 -16.17
CA LYS A 44 -7.62 -18.55 -15.92
C LYS A 44 -8.03 -18.40 -14.45
N SER A 45 -9.32 -18.12 -14.30
CA SER A 45 -10.02 -17.96 -13.02
C SER A 45 -10.64 -19.28 -12.50
N GLU A 46 -10.21 -20.44 -12.97
CA GLU A 46 -10.72 -21.70 -12.45
C GLU A 46 -10.15 -21.94 -11.05
N ASP A 47 -11.06 -22.12 -10.09
CA ASP A 47 -10.69 -22.31 -8.68
C ASP A 47 -9.78 -23.52 -8.45
N MET A 48 -9.80 -24.49 -9.36
CA MET A 48 -8.90 -25.64 -9.37
C MET A 48 -7.43 -25.26 -9.59
N ASP A 49 -7.14 -24.29 -10.48
CA ASP A 49 -5.75 -23.87 -10.75
C ASP A 49 -5.16 -23.12 -9.54
N LYS A 50 -6.00 -22.41 -8.77
CA LYS A 50 -5.59 -21.74 -7.54
C LYS A 50 -5.32 -22.73 -6.40
N LEU A 51 -6.17 -23.74 -6.27
CA LEU A 51 -5.99 -24.81 -5.27
C LEU A 51 -4.71 -25.62 -5.54
N LEU A 52 -4.48 -26.07 -6.78
CA LEU A 52 -3.27 -26.78 -7.17
C LEU A 52 -2.01 -25.97 -6.91
N GLY A 53 -2.07 -24.68 -7.13
CA GLY A 53 -0.89 -23.86 -6.91
C GLY A 53 -0.56 -23.63 -5.43
N PHE A 54 -1.54 -23.52 -4.53
CA PHE A 54 -1.26 -23.49 -3.08
C PHE A 54 -0.64 -24.80 -2.60
N GLU A 55 -1.05 -25.94 -3.14
CA GLU A 55 -0.43 -27.24 -2.86
C GLU A 55 1.03 -27.31 -3.34
N HIS A 56 1.38 -26.57 -4.41
CA HIS A 56 2.76 -26.44 -4.91
C HIS A 56 3.59 -25.35 -4.23
N GLY A 57 3.02 -24.69 -3.21
CA GLY A 57 3.75 -23.76 -2.34
C GLY A 57 3.80 -22.30 -2.80
N ALA A 58 2.93 -21.86 -3.69
CA ALA A 58 2.78 -20.44 -4.00
C ALA A 58 2.10 -19.69 -2.83
N ASP A 59 2.48 -18.43 -2.61
CA ASP A 59 1.95 -17.60 -1.51
C ASP A 59 0.76 -16.75 -1.94
N ASP A 60 0.64 -16.44 -3.23
CA ASP A 60 -0.47 -15.67 -3.80
C ASP A 60 -0.64 -15.93 -5.32
N TYR A 61 -1.81 -15.56 -5.84
CA TYR A 61 -2.18 -15.72 -7.25
C TYR A 61 -2.73 -14.43 -7.82
N LEU A 62 -2.41 -14.17 -9.10
CA LEU A 62 -2.92 -13.02 -9.83
C LEU A 62 -3.33 -13.45 -11.24
N THR A 63 -4.60 -13.24 -11.58
CA THR A 63 -5.16 -13.62 -12.89
C THR A 63 -4.84 -12.57 -13.95
N LYS A 64 -4.44 -13.03 -15.13
CA LYS A 64 -4.27 -12.18 -16.33
C LYS A 64 -5.62 -11.97 -17.04
N PRO A 65 -5.93 -10.76 -17.53
CA PRO A 65 -5.15 -9.52 -17.41
C PRO A 65 -5.28 -8.91 -16.01
N PHE A 66 -4.18 -8.40 -15.44
CA PHE A 66 -4.14 -7.79 -14.12
C PHE A 66 -3.79 -6.30 -14.17
N ASN A 67 -4.21 -5.58 -13.15
CA ASN A 67 -3.78 -4.20 -12.94
C ASN A 67 -2.40 -4.20 -12.25
N ILE A 68 -1.48 -3.41 -12.79
CA ILE A 68 -0.13 -3.27 -12.21
C ILE A 68 -0.16 -2.76 -10.76
N LEU A 69 -1.17 -1.97 -10.37
CA LEU A 69 -1.35 -1.50 -9.00
C LEU A 69 -1.74 -2.65 -8.06
N GLU A 70 -2.54 -3.60 -8.54
CA GLU A 70 -2.89 -4.81 -7.80
C GLU A 70 -1.64 -5.68 -7.55
N LEU A 71 -0.85 -5.94 -8.59
CA LEU A 71 0.40 -6.69 -8.45
C LEU A 71 1.33 -6.03 -7.43
N LYS A 72 1.52 -4.70 -7.51
CA LYS A 72 2.33 -3.95 -6.55
C LYS A 72 1.80 -4.05 -5.11
N ALA A 73 0.49 -4.05 -4.91
CA ALA A 73 -0.12 -4.20 -3.59
C ALA A 73 0.14 -5.59 -2.99
N ARG A 74 0.00 -6.65 -3.80
CA ARG A 74 0.27 -8.05 -3.40
C ARG A 74 1.74 -8.28 -3.06
N ILE A 75 2.67 -7.78 -3.89
CA ILE A 75 4.12 -7.82 -3.63
C ILE A 75 4.43 -7.22 -2.25
N ARG A 76 3.91 -6.03 -1.96
CA ARG A 76 4.14 -5.36 -0.67
C ARG A 76 3.58 -6.15 0.51
N ALA A 77 2.39 -6.72 0.36
CA ALA A 77 1.77 -7.51 1.41
C ALA A 77 2.60 -8.76 1.75
N LEU A 78 3.13 -9.45 0.74
CA LEU A 78 3.97 -10.63 0.93
C LEU A 78 5.33 -10.30 1.53
N LEU A 79 6.02 -9.27 1.04
CA LEU A 79 7.30 -8.83 1.58
C LEU A 79 7.18 -8.43 3.07
N ARG A 80 6.09 -7.80 3.46
CA ARG A 80 5.80 -7.49 4.88
C ARG A 80 5.65 -8.75 5.73
N ARG A 81 4.96 -9.79 5.23
CA ARG A 81 4.76 -11.07 5.95
C ARG A 81 6.03 -11.87 6.04
N ALA A 82 6.86 -11.86 5.00
CA ALA A 82 8.11 -12.61 4.95
C ALA A 82 9.23 -12.03 5.84
N GLY A 83 9.00 -10.89 6.47
CA GLY A 83 10.04 -10.19 7.26
C GLY A 83 11.19 -9.63 6.42
N THR A 84 11.12 -9.77 5.09
CA THR A 84 12.07 -9.23 4.12
C THR A 84 11.81 -7.76 3.79
N ALA A 85 10.73 -7.17 4.34
CA ALA A 85 10.61 -5.73 4.35
C ALA A 85 11.87 -5.18 5.01
N LYS A 86 12.81 -4.66 4.20
CA LYS A 86 13.92 -3.84 4.70
C LYS A 86 13.37 -3.04 5.86
N LYS A 87 14.03 -3.08 7.04
CA LYS A 87 13.68 -2.26 8.19
C LYS A 87 13.35 -0.88 7.63
N GLN A 88 12.07 -0.57 7.50
CA GLN A 88 11.64 0.75 7.08
C GLN A 88 12.27 1.67 8.10
N THR A 89 13.18 2.53 7.65
CA THR A 89 13.72 3.53 8.55
C THR A 89 12.51 4.32 9.09
N PRO A 90 12.53 4.76 10.35
CA PRO A 90 11.43 5.58 10.91
C PRO A 90 11.05 6.77 10.03
N GLU A 91 11.94 7.17 9.13
CA GLU A 91 11.72 8.23 8.14
C GLU A 91 10.83 7.82 6.96
N GLN A 92 10.67 6.51 6.66
CA GLN A 92 9.90 6.03 5.50
C GLN A 92 8.46 5.67 5.83
N THR A 93 8.16 5.34 7.07
CA THR A 93 6.82 4.95 7.51
C THR A 93 6.37 5.84 8.66
N LEU A 94 5.20 6.43 8.51
CA LEU A 94 4.53 7.17 9.58
C LEU A 94 3.42 6.27 10.14
N VAL A 95 3.48 6.00 11.44
CA VAL A 95 2.50 5.16 12.15
C VAL A 95 1.88 5.94 13.29
N CYS A 96 0.57 5.97 13.37
CA CYS A 96 -0.16 6.52 14.50
C CYS A 96 -1.45 5.76 14.74
N GLY A 97 -1.54 5.10 15.89
CA GLY A 97 -2.68 4.27 16.25
C GLY A 97 -2.93 3.20 15.17
N HIS A 98 -4.10 3.26 14.54
CA HIS A 98 -4.51 2.33 13.50
C HIS A 98 -4.20 2.81 12.07
N ILE A 99 -3.53 3.97 11.92
CA ILE A 99 -3.19 4.56 10.62
C ILE A 99 -1.70 4.39 10.34
N THR A 100 -1.37 3.87 9.16
CA THR A 100 0.00 3.73 8.68
C THR A 100 0.11 4.34 7.29
N LEU A 101 1.14 5.20 7.08
CA LEU A 101 1.54 5.69 5.76
C LEU A 101 2.93 5.17 5.40
N ASP A 102 3.05 4.49 4.28
CA ASP A 102 4.33 4.16 3.66
C ASP A 102 4.65 5.21 2.60
N ARG A 103 5.63 6.04 2.89
CA ARG A 103 6.08 7.15 2.04
C ARG A 103 6.80 6.65 0.79
N SER A 104 7.52 5.55 0.90
CA SER A 104 8.30 4.99 -0.22
C SER A 104 7.40 4.46 -1.33
N SER A 105 6.29 3.85 -0.96
CA SER A 105 5.30 3.29 -1.87
C SER A 105 4.06 4.18 -2.06
N ARG A 106 3.97 5.31 -1.33
CA ARG A 106 2.81 6.20 -1.29
C ARG A 106 1.51 5.43 -1.00
N SER A 107 1.56 4.53 -0.02
CA SER A 107 0.44 3.66 0.37
C SER A 107 -0.03 3.98 1.77
N ALA A 108 -1.33 3.84 1.99
CA ALA A 108 -1.96 4.04 3.29
C ALA A 108 -2.63 2.75 3.76
N PHE A 109 -2.69 2.56 5.08
CA PHE A 109 -3.33 1.42 5.71
C PHE A 109 -4.10 1.87 6.94
N ARG A 110 -5.23 1.22 7.19
CA ARG A 110 -6.01 1.33 8.41
C ARG A 110 -6.14 -0.07 9.02
N GLU A 111 -5.61 -0.28 10.25
CA GLU A 111 -5.56 -1.60 10.89
C GLU A 111 -4.97 -2.68 9.96
N ASP A 112 -3.87 -2.35 9.27
CA ASP A 112 -3.19 -3.17 8.25
C ASP A 112 -3.98 -3.45 6.96
N VAL A 113 -5.20 -2.95 6.83
CA VAL A 113 -5.99 -3.02 5.60
C VAL A 113 -5.59 -1.88 4.67
N PRO A 114 -5.22 -2.15 3.41
CA PRO A 114 -4.89 -1.11 2.45
C PRO A 114 -6.06 -0.16 2.22
N VAL A 115 -5.75 1.14 2.21
CA VAL A 115 -6.71 2.22 1.93
C VAL A 115 -6.26 2.97 0.68
N ASP A 116 -7.16 3.11 -0.28
CA ASP A 116 -6.86 3.79 -1.54
C ASP A 116 -7.00 5.31 -1.36
N LEU A 117 -5.87 6.00 -1.32
CA LEU A 117 -5.79 7.46 -1.28
C LEU A 117 -5.41 8.02 -2.64
N THR A 118 -6.06 9.11 -3.06
CA THR A 118 -5.58 9.88 -4.20
C THR A 118 -4.24 10.55 -3.88
N ALA A 119 -3.51 11.02 -4.90
CA ALA A 119 -2.21 11.67 -4.69
C ALA A 119 -2.31 12.86 -3.72
N LYS A 120 -3.35 13.68 -3.84
CA LYS A 120 -3.55 14.86 -2.97
C LYS A 120 -4.00 14.49 -1.56
N GLU A 121 -4.80 13.44 -1.40
CA GLU A 121 -5.15 12.90 -0.08
C GLU A 121 -3.92 12.35 0.62
N PHE A 122 -3.05 11.64 -0.10
CA PHE A 122 -1.80 11.13 0.46
C PHE A 122 -0.87 12.26 0.89
N ASP A 123 -0.61 13.26 0.02
CA ASP A 123 0.24 14.40 0.32
C ASP A 123 -0.27 15.19 1.54
N LEU A 124 -1.58 15.42 1.61
CA LEU A 124 -2.22 16.11 2.74
C LEU A 124 -2.05 15.33 4.04
N MET A 125 -2.28 14.03 4.00
CA MET A 125 -2.14 13.18 5.18
C MET A 125 -0.68 13.08 5.63
N GLU A 126 0.27 12.92 4.69
CA GLU A 126 1.71 12.93 4.99
C GLU A 126 2.13 14.23 5.68
N LEU A 127 1.73 15.38 5.15
CA LEU A 127 2.05 16.68 5.74
C LEU A 127 1.56 16.79 7.20
N LEU A 128 0.33 16.37 7.44
CA LEU A 128 -0.29 16.41 8.75
C LEU A 128 0.37 15.45 9.74
N MET A 129 0.65 14.20 9.34
CA MET A 129 1.27 13.18 10.19
C MET A 129 2.74 13.48 10.50
N ARG A 130 3.47 14.13 9.60
CA ARG A 130 4.86 14.56 9.86
C ARG A 130 4.96 15.68 10.87
N ASN A 131 3.89 16.41 11.10
CA ASN A 131 3.86 17.55 12.00
C ASN A 131 2.69 17.43 13.00
N PRO A 132 2.73 16.43 13.87
CA PRO A 132 1.63 16.18 14.78
C PRO A 132 1.42 17.36 15.73
N ASN A 133 0.16 17.61 16.07
CA ASN A 133 -0.31 18.71 16.90
C ASN A 133 -0.06 20.13 16.34
N ARG A 134 0.54 20.24 15.13
CA ARG A 134 0.67 21.52 14.45
C ARG A 134 -0.62 21.84 13.71
N VAL A 135 -1.21 22.98 14.03
CA VAL A 135 -2.41 23.49 13.36
C VAL A 135 -2.00 24.20 12.07
N TYR A 136 -2.60 23.81 10.96
CA TYR A 136 -2.44 24.44 9.65
C TYR A 136 -3.72 25.15 9.27
N SER A 137 -3.61 26.40 8.80
CA SER A 137 -4.77 27.07 8.20
C SER A 137 -5.16 26.41 6.88
N ARG A 138 -6.38 26.66 6.43
CA ARG A 138 -6.86 26.15 5.13
C ARG A 138 -6.02 26.67 3.97
N GLU A 139 -5.64 27.96 4.05
CA GLU A 139 -4.79 28.62 3.06
C GLU A 139 -3.41 27.93 3.01
N THR A 140 -2.80 27.72 4.18
CA THR A 140 -1.49 27.04 4.26
C THR A 140 -1.54 25.64 3.67
N LEU A 141 -2.62 24.88 3.94
CA LEU A 141 -2.80 23.52 3.37
C LEU A 141 -3.04 23.58 1.86
N LEU A 142 -3.82 24.55 1.39
CA LEU A 142 -4.08 24.75 -0.03
C LEU A 142 -2.77 25.02 -0.77
N ASP A 143 -1.99 25.99 -0.30
CA ASP A 143 -0.71 26.35 -0.89
C ASP A 143 0.30 25.19 -0.88
N ALA A 144 0.42 24.49 0.24
CA ALA A 144 1.38 23.41 0.40
C ALA A 144 1.07 22.19 -0.50
N ILE A 145 -0.20 21.88 -0.74
CA ILE A 145 -0.62 20.67 -1.45
C ILE A 145 -1.01 20.94 -2.91
N TRP A 146 -1.59 22.10 -3.21
CA TRP A 146 -2.05 22.44 -4.57
C TRP A 146 -1.19 23.50 -5.26
N GLY A 147 -0.44 24.32 -4.52
CA GLY A 147 0.40 25.39 -5.05
C GLY A 147 -0.36 26.70 -5.30
N TYR A 148 0.41 27.77 -5.50
CA TYR A 148 -0.13 29.12 -5.67
C TYR A 148 -0.91 29.36 -6.98
N ASP A 149 -0.64 28.54 -8.03
CA ASP A 149 -1.20 28.76 -9.38
C ASP A 149 -2.56 28.09 -9.62
N VAL A 150 -3.13 27.44 -8.59
CA VAL A 150 -4.39 26.74 -8.76
C VAL A 150 -5.51 27.64 -8.27
N SER A 151 -6.44 27.98 -9.16
CA SER A 151 -7.72 28.64 -8.86
C SER A 151 -8.66 27.77 -7.99
N SER A 152 -8.06 26.94 -7.12
CA SER A 152 -8.80 26.05 -6.23
C SER A 152 -9.38 26.85 -5.07
N GLU A 153 -10.65 26.66 -4.85
CA GLU A 153 -11.33 27.27 -3.69
C GLU A 153 -10.81 26.65 -2.38
N ILE A 154 -10.69 27.44 -1.33
CA ILE A 154 -10.32 27.02 0.03
C ILE A 154 -11.13 25.81 0.51
N ARG A 155 -12.40 25.71 0.07
CA ARG A 155 -13.28 24.56 0.33
C ARG A 155 -12.75 23.23 -0.19
N THR A 156 -11.82 23.23 -1.14
CA THR A 156 -11.15 22.01 -1.64
C THR A 156 -10.45 21.26 -0.51
N VAL A 157 -9.83 21.98 0.42
CA VAL A 157 -9.19 21.39 1.61
C VAL A 157 -10.22 20.66 2.47
N ASP A 158 -11.37 21.30 2.75
CA ASP A 158 -12.43 20.72 3.59
C ASP A 158 -12.97 19.40 2.99
N VAL A 159 -13.12 19.35 1.67
CA VAL A 159 -13.56 18.13 0.94
C VAL A 159 -12.56 17.01 1.10
N HIS A 160 -11.24 17.29 0.98
CA HIS A 160 -10.21 16.26 1.10
C HIS A 160 -10.05 15.80 2.56
N ILE A 161 -10.14 16.70 3.53
CA ILE A 161 -10.17 16.33 4.96
C ILE A 161 -11.35 15.41 5.27
N ARG A 162 -12.55 15.73 4.74
CA ARG A 162 -13.72 14.87 4.91
C ARG A 162 -13.47 13.46 4.33
N ARG A 163 -12.95 13.36 3.10
CA ARG A 163 -12.64 12.08 2.44
C ARG A 163 -11.58 11.29 3.20
N LEU A 164 -10.53 11.95 3.72
CA LEU A 164 -9.53 11.32 4.55
C LEU A 164 -10.15 10.73 5.83
N ARG A 165 -11.03 11.45 6.49
CA ARG A 165 -11.77 10.94 7.66
C ARG A 165 -12.62 9.72 7.30
N GLU A 166 -13.36 9.78 6.21
CA GLU A 166 -14.19 8.67 5.72
C GLU A 166 -13.37 7.41 5.45
N LYS A 167 -12.13 7.56 5.00
CA LYS A 167 -11.23 6.45 4.66
C LYS A 167 -10.40 5.93 5.84
N LEU A 168 -9.91 6.80 6.71
CA LEU A 168 -8.89 6.49 7.70
C LEU A 168 -9.39 6.49 9.15
N GLU A 169 -10.40 7.27 9.49
CA GLU A 169 -10.95 7.31 10.85
C GLU A 169 -11.94 6.18 11.09
N LYS A 170 -12.01 5.69 12.33
CA LYS A 170 -13.02 4.70 12.74
C LYS A 170 -14.43 5.29 12.70
N ASN A 171 -14.55 6.53 13.16
CA ASN A 171 -15.79 7.31 13.07
C ASN A 171 -15.51 8.68 12.45
N PRO A 172 -15.83 8.88 11.16
CA PRO A 172 -15.60 10.15 10.47
C PRO A 172 -16.26 11.38 11.11
N ALA A 173 -17.40 11.17 11.79
CA ALA A 173 -18.15 12.25 12.47
C ALA A 173 -17.51 12.62 13.83
N GLN A 174 -16.75 11.73 14.42
CA GLN A 174 -16.01 11.92 15.67
C GLN A 174 -14.55 11.48 15.47
N PRO A 175 -13.78 12.20 14.65
CA PRO A 175 -12.41 11.82 14.32
C PRO A 175 -11.50 11.86 15.54
N GLU A 176 -10.61 10.87 15.66
CA GLU A 176 -9.63 10.76 16.75
C GLU A 176 -8.31 11.43 16.38
N HIS A 177 -7.93 11.38 15.10
CA HIS A 177 -6.62 11.83 14.62
C HIS A 177 -6.67 13.09 13.76
N ILE A 178 -7.56 13.16 12.76
CA ILE A 178 -7.65 14.30 11.84
C ILE A 178 -8.64 15.31 12.41
N LEU A 179 -8.15 16.24 13.24
CA LEU A 179 -8.97 17.12 14.03
C LEU A 179 -9.14 18.52 13.42
N THR A 180 -10.25 19.17 13.75
CA THR A 180 -10.53 20.56 13.39
C THR A 180 -10.19 21.50 14.54
N LYS A 181 -9.40 22.53 14.26
CA LYS A 181 -9.28 23.69 15.13
C LYS A 181 -10.26 24.77 14.62
N TRP A 182 -11.38 24.90 15.31
CA TRP A 182 -12.46 25.81 14.88
C TRP A 182 -11.95 27.23 14.66
N GLY A 183 -12.37 27.83 13.56
CA GLY A 183 -11.92 29.18 13.16
C GLY A 183 -10.50 29.27 12.60
N VAL A 184 -9.71 28.18 12.62
CA VAL A 184 -8.31 28.18 12.16
C VAL A 184 -8.10 27.20 11.00
N GLY A 185 -8.27 25.90 11.23
CA GLY A 185 -7.97 24.89 10.23
C GLY A 185 -7.92 23.48 10.78
N TYR A 186 -6.90 22.71 10.39
CA TYR A 186 -6.80 21.28 10.69
C TYR A 186 -5.43 20.91 11.27
N TYR A 187 -5.40 19.82 12.02
CA TYR A 187 -4.18 19.24 12.56
C TYR A 187 -4.34 17.73 12.78
N PHE A 188 -3.23 17.05 12.88
CA PHE A 188 -3.17 15.64 13.23
C PHE A 188 -2.81 15.48 14.71
N LYS A 189 -3.51 14.60 15.40
CA LYS A 189 -3.26 14.25 16.81
C LYS A 189 -2.80 12.79 16.87
N TYR A 190 -1.69 12.55 17.59
CA TYR A 190 -1.29 11.21 17.96
C TYR A 190 -2.22 10.61 18.98
#